data_25982b1d51f5708b4c8ad6eca8e147da
#
_entry.id   25982b1d51f5708b4c8ad6eca8e147da
#
_cell.length_a   1.000
_cell.length_b   1.000
_cell.length_c   1.000
_cell.angle_alpha   90.00
_cell.angle_beta   90.00
_cell.angle_gamma   90.00
#
_symmetry.space_group_name_H-M   'P 1'
#
loop_
_entity.id
_entity.type
_entity.pdbx_description
1 polymer ?
#
loop_
_entity_poly.entity_id
_entity_poly.type
_entity_poly.pdbx_seq_one_letter_code
_entity_poly.pdbx_strand_id
1 'polypeptide(L)'
;MPLSKLTLFYVRTLALGALLCSSFVAQAKQVDVHDPVMTREGDTWYLFSTGPGITIYSSTDRVNWKYSDRAFATEPTWAKSVSPKFDGHLWAPDIIQHNNQFYLYYSVSAFGKNTSAIGLTVNKTLNPKSPDYRWEDKGIVIESVPNRDAWNAIDPAVIVDEQGAAWMSFGSFWSGLKIFKLNSDWTRPAEPQEWHSIAKRDQVPTGTHSSAGPGEIEAPFILKKGDYYYLFASWGLCCKGANSTYHLVVGRAKNVTGPYVDRAGKDMNEGGGSLLIKGNKKWVGLGHNSAYSWDGKDYLVLHAYETADNYLQKLKILNIHWDQEGWPLVDEKELDSYQSRRQK
;
A
#
# COMPACT_ATOMS: atom_id res chain seq x y z
N MET A 1 28.68 63.89 73.23
CA MET A 1 28.29 62.47 73.06
C MET A 1 27.21 62.39 71.97
N PRO A 2 27.52 62.00 70.78
CA PRO A 2 26.46 61.76 69.84
C PRO A 2 26.34 60.26 69.44
N LEU A 3 25.09 59.83 69.31
CA LEU A 3 24.62 58.51 68.87
C LEU A 3 24.81 58.28 67.37
N SER A 4 25.43 57.18 67.03
CA SER A 4 25.60 56.72 65.65
C SER A 4 24.31 56.08 65.14
N LYS A 5 23.86 56.52 63.98
CA LYS A 5 22.73 55.89 63.28
C LYS A 5 23.23 54.72 62.39
N LEU A 6 22.78 53.54 62.69
CA LEU A 6 23.00 52.38 61.84
C LEU A 6 21.94 52.40 60.68
N THR A 7 22.39 52.45 59.46
CA THR A 7 21.57 52.36 58.27
C THR A 7 21.52 50.92 57.80
N LEU A 8 20.33 50.30 57.84
CA LEU A 8 20.10 48.92 57.38
C LEU A 8 19.81 48.93 55.86
N PHE A 9 20.70 48.33 55.09
CA PHE A 9 20.45 48.10 53.63
C PHE A 9 19.67 46.81 53.47
N TYR A 10 18.44 46.92 52.96
CA TYR A 10 17.67 45.77 52.47
C TYR A 10 18.08 45.46 51.03
N VAL A 11 18.74 44.34 50.85
CA VAL A 11 18.96 43.74 49.50
C VAL A 11 17.72 42.93 49.11
N ARG A 12 16.93 43.43 48.20
CA ARG A 12 15.84 42.66 47.55
C ARG A 12 16.44 41.77 46.48
N THR A 13 16.53 40.47 46.76
CA THR A 13 16.83 39.46 45.75
C THR A 13 15.57 39.19 44.91
N LEU A 14 15.55 39.63 43.67
CA LEU A 14 14.57 39.25 42.67
C LEU A 14 14.92 37.84 42.17
N ALA A 15 14.18 36.83 42.62
CA ALA A 15 14.23 35.50 42.04
C ALA A 15 13.45 35.50 40.70
N LEU A 16 14.15 35.52 39.59
CA LEU A 16 13.55 35.33 38.25
C LEU A 16 13.24 33.83 38.10
N GLY A 17 11.97 33.46 38.33
CA GLY A 17 11.48 32.11 38.05
C GLY A 17 11.34 31.92 36.53
N ALA A 18 12.32 31.29 35.91
CA ALA A 18 12.20 30.83 34.54
C ALA A 18 11.19 29.65 34.51
N LEU A 19 9.95 29.91 34.11
CA LEU A 19 9.00 28.88 33.75
C LEU A 19 9.53 28.19 32.47
N LEU A 20 10.16 27.05 32.63
CA LEU A 20 10.43 26.11 31.52
C LEU A 20 9.08 25.53 31.09
N CYS A 21 8.42 26.17 30.13
CA CYS A 21 7.36 25.54 29.35
C CYS A 21 7.96 24.41 28.53
N SER A 22 8.03 23.21 29.09
CA SER A 22 8.27 21.99 28.34
C SER A 22 7.08 21.78 27.41
N SER A 23 7.22 22.23 26.17
CA SER A 23 6.31 21.90 25.10
C SER A 23 6.37 20.39 24.92
N PHE A 24 5.40 19.66 25.47
CA PHE A 24 5.16 18.27 25.07
C PHE A 24 4.78 18.29 23.61
N VAL A 25 5.74 18.10 22.72
CA VAL A 25 5.49 17.80 21.32
C VAL A 25 4.90 16.41 21.30
N ALA A 26 3.58 16.32 21.21
CA ALA A 26 2.90 15.04 21.02
C ALA A 26 3.47 14.39 19.75
N GLN A 27 4.21 13.30 19.92
CA GLN A 27 4.75 12.51 18.83
C GLN A 27 3.57 11.98 18.01
N ALA A 28 3.55 12.25 16.70
CA ALA A 28 2.50 11.72 15.85
C ALA A 28 2.56 10.19 15.92
N LYS A 29 1.48 9.57 16.37
CA LYS A 29 1.35 8.13 16.36
C LYS A 29 1.31 7.67 14.90
N GLN A 30 2.13 6.69 14.55
CA GLN A 30 2.04 6.06 13.23
C GLN A 30 0.69 5.37 13.08
N VAL A 31 0.13 5.45 11.87
CA VAL A 31 -1.14 4.80 11.56
C VAL A 31 -0.92 3.30 11.38
N ASP A 32 -1.78 2.53 12.03
CA ASP A 32 -1.83 1.08 11.88
C ASP A 32 -2.59 0.75 10.59
N VAL A 33 -1.89 0.27 9.59
CA VAL A 33 -2.47 -0.06 8.28
C VAL A 33 -1.86 -1.34 7.72
N HIS A 34 -2.66 -2.06 6.93
CA HIS A 34 -2.22 -3.19 6.11
C HIS A 34 -2.59 -2.90 4.66
N ASP A 35 -1.72 -3.26 3.70
CA ASP A 35 -1.91 -3.07 2.25
C ASP A 35 -2.29 -1.62 1.88
N PRO A 36 -1.44 -0.63 2.21
CA PRO A 36 -1.78 0.76 2.03
C PRO A 36 -1.66 1.23 0.58
N VAL A 37 -2.68 1.95 0.11
CA VAL A 37 -2.62 2.73 -1.13
C VAL A 37 -3.04 4.17 -0.86
N MET A 38 -2.53 5.09 -1.66
CA MET A 38 -2.75 6.51 -1.46
C MET A 38 -3.21 7.20 -2.74
N THR A 39 -3.99 8.25 -2.57
CA THR A 39 -4.30 9.22 -3.64
C THR A 39 -4.45 10.61 -3.06
N ARG A 40 -4.69 11.60 -3.93
CA ARG A 40 -4.84 13.00 -3.54
C ARG A 40 -6.07 13.61 -4.22
N GLU A 41 -6.85 14.37 -3.44
CA GLU A 41 -7.89 15.24 -3.97
C GLU A 41 -7.68 16.66 -3.41
N GLY A 42 -7.42 17.63 -4.28
CA GLY A 42 -7.01 18.98 -3.87
C GLY A 42 -5.73 18.94 -3.02
N ASP A 43 -5.78 19.55 -1.83
CA ASP A 43 -4.66 19.57 -0.89
C ASP A 43 -4.72 18.44 0.16
N THR A 44 -5.67 17.52 0.03
CA THR A 44 -5.87 16.43 0.98
C THR A 44 -5.39 15.11 0.40
N TRP A 45 -4.55 14.43 1.15
CA TRP A 45 -4.12 13.05 0.90
C TRP A 45 -5.09 12.08 1.55
N TYR A 46 -5.41 11.02 0.84
CA TYR A 46 -6.25 9.93 1.32
C TYR A 46 -5.48 8.62 1.27
N LEU A 47 -5.58 7.85 2.33
CA LEU A 47 -4.93 6.56 2.51
C LEU A 47 -6.02 5.51 2.72
N PHE A 48 -5.99 4.47 1.91
CA PHE A 48 -6.91 3.33 1.98
C PHE A 48 -6.14 2.10 2.44
N SER A 49 -6.77 1.27 3.24
CA SER A 49 -6.13 0.05 3.75
C SER A 49 -7.13 -1.09 3.96
N THR A 50 -6.62 -2.31 3.95
CA THR A 50 -7.34 -3.51 4.39
C THR A 50 -8.02 -3.28 5.72
N GLY A 51 -9.26 -3.73 5.83
CA GLY A 51 -10.05 -3.63 7.07
C GLY A 51 -11.54 -3.79 6.85
N PRO A 52 -12.35 -3.62 7.90
CA PRO A 52 -13.80 -3.65 7.79
C PRO A 52 -14.29 -2.52 6.88
N GLY A 53 -14.72 -2.88 5.66
CA GLY A 53 -15.26 -1.95 4.67
C GLY A 53 -14.24 -1.05 3.98
N ILE A 54 -12.95 -1.39 3.96
CA ILE A 54 -11.82 -0.56 3.53
C ILE A 54 -11.72 0.74 4.33
N THR A 55 -10.77 0.79 5.24
CA THR A 55 -10.54 1.95 6.10
C THR A 55 -9.91 3.10 5.33
N ILE A 56 -10.43 4.31 5.54
CA ILE A 56 -9.95 5.54 4.89
C ILE A 56 -9.42 6.50 5.94
N TYR A 57 -8.21 6.99 5.72
CA TYR A 57 -7.60 8.07 6.49
C TYR A 57 -7.35 9.28 5.60
N SER A 58 -7.29 10.47 6.20
CA SER A 58 -6.95 11.71 5.49
C SER A 58 -5.82 12.45 6.19
N SER A 59 -5.02 13.19 5.41
CA SER A 59 -3.91 14.01 5.88
C SER A 59 -3.65 15.17 4.93
N THR A 60 -3.17 16.30 5.45
CA THR A 60 -2.68 17.43 4.64
C THR A 60 -1.16 17.45 4.52
N ASP A 61 -0.45 16.59 5.26
CA ASP A 61 1.01 16.59 5.33
C ASP A 61 1.67 15.21 5.15
N ARG A 62 0.86 14.15 4.96
CA ARG A 62 1.28 12.73 4.87
C ARG A 62 2.01 12.21 6.12
N VAL A 63 1.93 12.96 7.22
CA VAL A 63 2.53 12.60 8.51
C VAL A 63 1.44 12.40 9.56
N ASN A 64 0.50 13.34 9.62
CA ASN A 64 -0.60 13.34 10.58
C ASN A 64 -1.86 12.80 9.91
N TRP A 65 -2.07 11.51 10.03
CA TRP A 65 -3.25 10.83 9.49
C TRP A 65 -4.38 10.81 10.50
N LYS A 66 -5.58 11.05 10.03
CA LYS A 66 -6.81 10.97 10.82
C LYS A 66 -7.78 10.02 10.13
N TYR A 67 -8.45 9.18 10.91
CA TYR A 67 -9.58 8.42 10.39
C TYR A 67 -10.58 9.36 9.73
N SER A 68 -10.97 9.04 8.52
CA SER A 68 -11.91 9.82 7.72
C SER A 68 -13.24 9.09 7.60
N ASP A 69 -13.22 7.85 7.08
CA ASP A 69 -14.41 7.05 6.83
C ASP A 69 -14.01 5.59 6.48
N ARG A 70 -14.95 4.85 5.96
CA ARG A 70 -14.79 3.56 5.27
C ARG A 70 -15.60 3.57 3.97
N ALA A 71 -15.12 2.88 2.94
CA ALA A 71 -15.82 2.82 1.65
C ALA A 71 -17.15 2.05 1.73
N PHE A 72 -17.23 1.06 2.61
CA PHE A 72 -18.43 0.25 2.82
C PHE A 72 -18.87 0.31 4.29
N ALA A 73 -20.09 0.77 4.53
CA ALA A 73 -20.72 0.69 5.84
C ALA A 73 -21.19 -0.74 6.18
N THR A 74 -21.56 -1.50 5.13
CA THR A 74 -21.98 -2.90 5.17
C THR A 74 -21.23 -3.69 4.14
N GLU A 75 -21.09 -4.99 4.34
CA GLU A 75 -20.42 -5.90 3.38
C GLU A 75 -21.07 -5.83 1.99
N PRO A 76 -20.29 -5.96 0.88
CA PRO A 76 -20.87 -6.16 -0.44
C PRO A 76 -21.80 -7.36 -0.45
N THR A 77 -22.99 -7.21 -1.00
CA THR A 77 -24.04 -8.23 -0.92
C THR A 77 -23.66 -9.57 -1.58
N TRP A 78 -22.73 -9.51 -2.53
CA TRP A 78 -22.23 -10.67 -3.26
C TRP A 78 -21.04 -11.36 -2.57
N ALA A 79 -20.43 -10.76 -1.55
CA ALA A 79 -19.16 -11.24 -0.98
C ALA A 79 -19.23 -12.70 -0.49
N LYS A 80 -20.26 -13.06 0.25
CA LYS A 80 -20.43 -14.42 0.79
C LYS A 80 -20.81 -15.46 -0.26
N SER A 81 -21.37 -15.07 -1.40
CA SER A 81 -21.64 -16.00 -2.50
C SER A 81 -20.36 -16.42 -3.22
N VAL A 82 -19.38 -15.53 -3.32
CA VAL A 82 -18.05 -15.80 -3.89
C VAL A 82 -17.16 -16.51 -2.88
N SER A 83 -17.07 -15.98 -1.68
CA SER A 83 -16.23 -16.51 -0.61
C SER A 83 -17.07 -16.86 0.62
N PRO A 84 -17.53 -18.11 0.76
CA PRO A 84 -18.39 -18.50 1.90
C PRO A 84 -17.74 -18.34 3.27
N LYS A 85 -16.40 -18.24 3.33
CA LYS A 85 -15.62 -17.99 4.55
C LYS A 85 -15.22 -16.52 4.74
N PHE A 86 -15.76 -15.61 3.93
CA PHE A 86 -15.54 -14.18 4.09
C PHE A 86 -15.98 -13.72 5.47
N ASP A 87 -15.12 -12.97 6.17
CA ASP A 87 -15.28 -12.57 7.58
C ASP A 87 -15.61 -11.08 7.77
N GLY A 88 -15.91 -10.36 6.68
CA GLY A 88 -16.25 -8.93 6.71
C GLY A 88 -15.07 -8.00 6.46
N HIS A 89 -13.84 -8.53 6.33
CA HIS A 89 -12.67 -7.74 5.98
C HIS A 89 -12.48 -7.69 4.46
N LEU A 90 -12.52 -6.50 3.89
CA LEU A 90 -12.13 -6.24 2.52
C LEU A 90 -10.62 -5.98 2.47
N TRP A 91 -9.92 -6.60 1.50
CA TRP A 91 -8.48 -6.61 1.46
C TRP A 91 -7.91 -5.84 0.30
N ALA A 92 -6.63 -5.40 0.47
CA ALA A 92 -5.75 -4.93 -0.58
C ALA A 92 -6.43 -4.00 -1.58
N PRO A 93 -6.82 -2.79 -1.15
CA PRO A 93 -7.44 -1.82 -2.06
C PRO A 93 -6.43 -1.27 -3.07
N ASP A 94 -6.92 -0.85 -4.23
CA ASP A 94 -6.24 0.08 -5.13
C ASP A 94 -7.17 1.22 -5.53
N ILE A 95 -6.65 2.44 -5.60
CA ILE A 95 -7.43 3.65 -5.87
C ILE A 95 -6.84 4.45 -7.02
N ILE A 96 -7.63 4.72 -8.02
CA ILE A 96 -7.23 5.51 -9.17
C ILE A 96 -8.33 6.49 -9.57
N GLN A 97 -7.95 7.69 -10.04
CA GLN A 97 -8.90 8.67 -10.56
C GLN A 97 -9.06 8.51 -12.08
N HIS A 98 -10.29 8.42 -12.54
CA HIS A 98 -10.65 8.35 -13.94
C HIS A 98 -12.01 9.03 -14.19
N ASN A 99 -12.14 9.79 -15.30
CA ASN A 99 -13.40 10.46 -15.68
C ASN A 99 -14.06 11.25 -14.54
N ASN A 100 -13.25 12.01 -13.79
CA ASN A 100 -13.69 12.80 -12.62
C ASN A 100 -14.36 11.97 -11.51
N GLN A 101 -14.01 10.69 -11.40
CA GLN A 101 -14.43 9.79 -10.33
C GLN A 101 -13.21 9.03 -9.79
N PHE A 102 -13.33 8.56 -8.57
CA PHE A 102 -12.38 7.66 -7.93
C PHE A 102 -12.90 6.23 -8.04
N TYR A 103 -12.09 5.36 -8.61
CA TYR A 103 -12.31 3.93 -8.75
C TYR A 103 -11.51 3.22 -7.67
N LEU A 104 -12.18 2.58 -6.74
CA LEU A 104 -11.59 1.81 -5.66
C LEU A 104 -11.84 0.33 -5.91
N TYR A 105 -10.81 -0.38 -6.32
CA TYR A 105 -10.81 -1.83 -6.41
C TYR A 105 -10.46 -2.43 -5.06
N TYR A 106 -11.02 -3.60 -4.76
CA TYR A 106 -10.82 -4.26 -3.47
C TYR A 106 -10.99 -5.77 -3.61
N SER A 107 -10.45 -6.53 -2.67
CA SER A 107 -10.49 -7.98 -2.70
C SER A 107 -11.46 -8.53 -1.66
N VAL A 108 -12.26 -9.51 -2.08
CA VAL A 108 -13.08 -10.39 -1.24
C VAL A 108 -12.49 -11.78 -1.29
N SER A 109 -12.08 -12.32 -0.16
CA SER A 109 -11.45 -13.64 -0.08
C SER A 109 -11.58 -14.25 1.32
N ALA A 110 -10.97 -15.41 1.50
CA ALA A 110 -10.71 -16.04 2.80
C ALA A 110 -9.28 -16.57 2.82
N PHE A 111 -8.64 -16.52 3.98
CA PHE A 111 -7.22 -16.87 4.13
C PHE A 111 -6.92 -18.30 3.64
N GLY A 112 -5.92 -18.43 2.75
CA GLY A 112 -5.48 -19.68 2.15
C GLY A 112 -6.46 -20.28 1.15
N LYS A 113 -7.35 -19.47 0.57
CA LYS A 113 -8.33 -19.85 -0.47
C LYS A 113 -8.15 -18.99 -1.71
N ASN A 114 -8.56 -19.53 -2.86
CA ASN A 114 -8.82 -18.78 -4.08
C ASN A 114 -10.31 -18.81 -4.47
N THR A 115 -11.21 -18.96 -3.49
CA THR A 115 -12.60 -18.52 -3.59
C THR A 115 -12.60 -17.02 -3.38
N SER A 116 -12.26 -16.26 -4.43
CA SER A 116 -11.93 -14.85 -4.31
C SER A 116 -12.50 -14.04 -5.47
N ALA A 117 -12.72 -12.76 -5.23
CA ALA A 117 -13.03 -11.81 -6.30
C ALA A 117 -12.45 -10.42 -6.00
N ILE A 118 -12.11 -9.73 -7.07
CA ILE A 118 -11.85 -8.30 -7.05
C ILE A 118 -13.15 -7.58 -7.39
N GLY A 119 -13.61 -6.73 -6.50
CA GLY A 119 -14.76 -5.84 -6.70
C GLY A 119 -14.34 -4.42 -7.03
N LEU A 120 -15.30 -3.60 -7.45
CA LEU A 120 -15.12 -2.18 -7.72
C LEU A 120 -16.21 -1.38 -7.02
N THR A 121 -15.82 -0.30 -6.37
CA THR A 121 -16.73 0.77 -5.94
C THR A 121 -16.21 2.12 -6.43
N VAL A 122 -17.10 3.05 -6.73
CA VAL A 122 -16.75 4.36 -7.27
C VAL A 122 -17.31 5.48 -6.41
N ASN A 123 -16.62 6.63 -6.40
CA ASN A 123 -17.08 7.85 -5.75
C ASN A 123 -16.66 9.07 -6.56
N LYS A 124 -17.46 10.14 -6.54
CA LYS A 124 -17.14 11.40 -7.24
C LYS A 124 -16.12 12.24 -6.49
N THR A 125 -16.03 12.10 -5.18
CA THR A 125 -15.13 12.86 -4.30
C THR A 125 -14.69 11.99 -3.13
N LEU A 126 -13.55 12.31 -2.54
CA LEU A 126 -13.05 11.68 -1.32
C LEU A 126 -13.35 12.51 -0.07
N ASN A 127 -13.93 13.70 -0.23
CA ASN A 127 -14.31 14.56 0.87
C ASN A 127 -15.66 14.13 1.48
N PRO A 128 -15.68 13.54 2.70
CA PRO A 128 -16.91 13.02 3.30
C PRO A 128 -17.92 14.12 3.70
N LYS A 129 -17.52 15.40 3.61
CA LYS A 129 -18.42 16.55 3.84
C LYS A 129 -19.12 17.01 2.57
N SER A 130 -18.74 16.50 1.41
CA SER A 130 -19.38 16.84 0.14
C SER A 130 -20.74 16.17 0.02
N PRO A 131 -21.78 16.84 -0.51
CA PRO A 131 -23.06 16.19 -0.82
C PRO A 131 -22.93 15.09 -1.89
N ASP A 132 -21.86 15.13 -2.71
CA ASP A 132 -21.57 14.13 -3.74
C ASP A 132 -20.80 12.92 -3.22
N TYR A 133 -20.41 12.91 -1.93
CA TYR A 133 -19.69 11.80 -1.32
C TYR A 133 -20.60 10.59 -1.14
N ARG A 134 -20.41 9.62 -2.01
CA ARG A 134 -21.16 8.36 -1.98
C ARG A 134 -20.37 7.29 -2.71
N TRP A 135 -20.00 6.23 -2.00
CA TRP A 135 -19.47 5.01 -2.61
C TRP A 135 -20.59 4.19 -3.22
N GLU A 136 -20.43 3.83 -4.48
CA GLU A 136 -21.37 3.04 -5.25
C GLU A 136 -20.70 1.73 -5.67
N ASP A 137 -21.13 0.60 -5.10
CA ASP A 137 -20.63 -0.73 -5.44
C ASP A 137 -21.04 -1.09 -6.89
N LYS A 138 -20.04 -1.39 -7.72
CA LYS A 138 -20.22 -1.82 -9.12
C LYS A 138 -20.15 -3.33 -9.29
N GLY A 139 -19.98 -4.06 -8.17
CA GLY A 139 -19.90 -5.51 -8.16
C GLY A 139 -18.54 -6.06 -8.56
N ILE A 140 -18.55 -7.28 -9.07
CA ILE A 140 -17.35 -8.06 -9.36
C ILE A 140 -16.72 -7.64 -10.69
N VAL A 141 -15.41 -7.37 -10.66
CA VAL A 141 -14.58 -7.15 -11.86
C VAL A 141 -14.07 -8.48 -12.40
N ILE A 142 -13.51 -9.30 -11.50
CA ILE A 142 -12.98 -10.64 -11.82
C ILE A 142 -13.07 -11.53 -10.58
N GLU A 143 -13.24 -12.83 -10.79
CA GLU A 143 -13.24 -13.84 -9.74
C GLU A 143 -12.24 -14.96 -10.00
N SER A 144 -11.94 -15.73 -8.97
CA SER A 144 -11.27 -17.03 -9.08
C SER A 144 -12.09 -18.10 -8.37
N VAL A 145 -12.15 -19.28 -9.00
CA VAL A 145 -12.89 -20.45 -8.52
C VAL A 145 -11.92 -21.61 -8.39
N PRO A 146 -11.85 -22.28 -7.23
CA PRO A 146 -11.00 -23.44 -7.04
C PRO A 146 -11.23 -24.52 -8.11
N ASN A 147 -10.15 -25.11 -8.59
CA ASN A 147 -10.12 -26.15 -9.65
C ASN A 147 -10.58 -25.68 -11.05
N ARG A 148 -11.09 -24.46 -11.20
CA ARG A 148 -11.31 -23.81 -12.51
C ARG A 148 -10.12 -22.92 -12.87
N ASP A 149 -9.68 -22.09 -11.92
CA ASP A 149 -8.70 -21.06 -12.15
C ASP A 149 -7.37 -21.36 -11.44
N ALA A 150 -6.27 -21.12 -12.17
CA ALA A 150 -4.91 -21.31 -11.64
C ALA A 150 -4.38 -20.04 -10.91
N TRP A 151 -5.19 -19.01 -10.75
CA TRP A 151 -4.85 -17.76 -10.07
C TRP A 151 -5.71 -17.54 -8.83
N ASN A 152 -5.34 -16.54 -8.04
CA ASN A 152 -6.13 -16.02 -6.94
C ASN A 152 -6.52 -14.56 -7.26
N ALA A 153 -7.81 -14.26 -7.37
CA ALA A 153 -8.31 -12.94 -7.74
C ALA A 153 -8.33 -11.99 -6.53
N ILE A 154 -7.15 -11.59 -6.07
CA ILE A 154 -6.91 -10.58 -5.03
C ILE A 154 -5.74 -9.69 -5.41
N ASP A 155 -5.50 -8.65 -4.63
CA ASP A 155 -4.40 -7.69 -4.76
C ASP A 155 -4.41 -6.94 -6.10
N PRO A 156 -5.51 -6.24 -6.43
CA PRO A 156 -5.57 -5.45 -7.65
C PRO A 156 -4.64 -4.25 -7.61
N ALA A 157 -4.04 -3.91 -8.75
CA ALA A 157 -3.40 -2.62 -8.98
C ALA A 157 -3.60 -2.20 -10.44
N VAL A 158 -4.05 -0.97 -10.67
CA VAL A 158 -4.37 -0.46 -12.01
C VAL A 158 -3.36 0.54 -12.49
N ILE A 159 -2.91 0.38 -13.71
CA ILE A 159 -2.04 1.32 -14.41
C ILE A 159 -2.62 1.66 -15.79
N VAL A 160 -2.41 2.90 -16.23
CA VAL A 160 -2.71 3.33 -17.60
C VAL A 160 -1.39 3.34 -18.38
N ASP A 161 -1.39 2.66 -19.53
CA ASP A 161 -0.23 2.64 -20.41
C ASP A 161 -0.08 3.93 -21.22
N GLU A 162 0.99 4.02 -22.02
CA GLU A 162 1.28 5.21 -22.85
C GLU A 162 0.28 5.39 -23.98
N GLN A 163 -0.51 4.38 -24.31
CA GLN A 163 -1.58 4.42 -25.31
C GLN A 163 -2.95 4.79 -24.69
N GLY A 164 -2.98 4.99 -23.35
CA GLY A 164 -4.20 5.33 -22.61
C GLY A 164 -5.07 4.12 -22.26
N ALA A 165 -4.59 2.89 -22.48
CA ALA A 165 -5.31 1.69 -22.06
C ALA A 165 -5.07 1.39 -20.58
N ALA A 166 -6.15 1.04 -19.87
CA ALA A 166 -6.06 0.64 -18.47
C ALA A 166 -5.78 -0.87 -18.35
N TRP A 167 -4.87 -1.21 -17.47
CA TRP A 167 -4.45 -2.58 -17.18
C TRP A 167 -4.54 -2.85 -15.69
N MET A 168 -5.07 -4.01 -15.32
CA MET A 168 -5.10 -4.46 -13.93
C MET A 168 -4.11 -5.61 -13.72
N SER A 169 -3.10 -5.38 -12.90
CA SER A 169 -2.29 -6.46 -12.34
C SER A 169 -2.93 -6.97 -11.06
N PHE A 170 -2.79 -8.27 -10.79
CA PHE A 170 -3.38 -8.91 -9.61
C PHE A 170 -2.72 -10.26 -9.34
N GLY A 171 -3.03 -10.86 -8.20
CA GLY A 171 -2.67 -12.24 -7.89
C GLY A 171 -1.87 -12.40 -6.61
N SER A 172 -2.00 -13.57 -6.04
CA SER A 172 -1.33 -13.98 -4.81
C SER A 172 -1.14 -15.47 -4.82
N PHE A 173 0.08 -15.96 -4.64
CA PHE A 173 0.42 -17.38 -4.68
C PHE A 173 -0.02 -18.09 -5.98
N TRP A 174 -0.58 -19.31 -5.91
CA TRP A 174 -1.06 -20.11 -7.04
C TRP A 174 -0.10 -20.05 -8.24
N SER A 175 -0.59 -19.64 -9.42
CA SER A 175 0.25 -19.53 -10.62
C SER A 175 0.93 -18.15 -10.77
N GLY A 176 1.06 -17.40 -9.68
CA GLY A 176 1.72 -16.09 -9.66
C GLY A 176 0.83 -14.95 -10.14
N LEU A 177 1.49 -13.86 -10.49
CA LEU A 177 0.88 -12.58 -10.82
C LEU A 177 0.46 -12.51 -12.28
N LYS A 178 -0.67 -11.90 -12.53
CA LYS A 178 -1.29 -11.71 -13.85
C LYS A 178 -1.53 -10.24 -14.11
N ILE A 179 -1.68 -9.90 -15.39
CA ILE A 179 -2.17 -8.61 -15.83
C ILE A 179 -3.17 -8.83 -16.97
N PHE A 180 -4.24 -8.05 -16.99
CA PHE A 180 -5.20 -8.03 -18.07
C PHE A 180 -5.64 -6.61 -18.40
N LYS A 181 -6.07 -6.42 -19.65
CA LYS A 181 -6.61 -5.16 -20.11
C LYS A 181 -8.03 -4.96 -19.57
N LEU A 182 -8.32 -3.79 -19.03
CA LEU A 182 -9.67 -3.38 -18.64
C LEU A 182 -10.45 -2.88 -19.88
N ASN A 183 -11.76 -3.05 -19.83
CA ASN A 183 -12.68 -2.47 -20.83
C ASN A 183 -12.71 -0.92 -20.72
N SER A 184 -13.44 -0.27 -21.62
CA SER A 184 -13.45 1.20 -21.74
C SER A 184 -13.99 1.93 -20.51
N ASP A 185 -14.85 1.31 -19.71
CA ASP A 185 -15.42 1.88 -18.49
C ASP A 185 -14.73 1.37 -17.18
N TRP A 186 -13.69 0.56 -17.34
CA TRP A 186 -12.84 0.02 -16.26
C TRP A 186 -13.57 -0.87 -15.25
N THR A 187 -14.69 -1.46 -15.64
CA THR A 187 -15.52 -2.26 -14.74
C THR A 187 -15.29 -3.77 -14.84
N ARG A 188 -14.58 -4.24 -15.88
CA ARG A 188 -14.32 -5.67 -16.16
C ARG A 188 -13.18 -5.85 -17.17
N PRO A 189 -12.71 -7.07 -17.41
CA PRO A 189 -11.78 -7.36 -18.50
C PRO A 189 -12.32 -6.91 -19.85
N ALA A 190 -11.43 -6.44 -20.74
CA ALA A 190 -11.76 -6.10 -22.11
C ALA A 190 -12.16 -7.34 -22.92
N GLU A 191 -12.97 -7.13 -23.96
CA GLU A 191 -13.28 -8.17 -24.96
C GLU A 191 -12.75 -7.72 -26.33
N PRO A 192 -11.97 -8.56 -27.05
CA PRO A 192 -11.49 -9.89 -26.63
C PRO A 192 -10.53 -9.79 -25.45
N GLN A 193 -10.52 -10.82 -24.59
CA GLN A 193 -9.66 -10.84 -23.41
C GLN A 193 -8.18 -10.90 -23.78
N GLU A 194 -7.39 -10.04 -23.13
CA GLU A 194 -5.94 -9.99 -23.26
C GLU A 194 -5.30 -10.18 -21.86
N TRP A 195 -4.65 -11.33 -21.66
CA TRP A 195 -4.09 -11.76 -20.40
C TRP A 195 -2.61 -12.13 -20.52
N HIS A 196 -1.82 -11.72 -19.51
CA HIS A 196 -0.41 -12.07 -19.44
C HIS A 196 -0.05 -12.52 -18.03
N SER A 197 0.87 -13.50 -17.91
CA SER A 197 1.59 -13.79 -16.68
C SER A 197 2.78 -12.83 -16.61
N ILE A 198 2.96 -12.17 -15.45
CA ILE A 198 4.00 -11.14 -15.28
C ILE A 198 5.06 -11.50 -14.26
N ALA A 199 4.75 -12.38 -13.30
CA ALA A 199 5.73 -12.88 -12.33
C ALA A 199 5.22 -14.15 -11.64
N LYS A 200 6.13 -15.04 -11.25
CA LYS A 200 5.89 -16.20 -10.37
C LYS A 200 7.18 -16.62 -9.69
N ARG A 201 7.06 -17.44 -8.65
CA ARG A 201 8.21 -18.10 -8.02
C ARG A 201 8.54 -19.39 -8.76
N ASP A 202 9.81 -19.84 -8.69
CA ASP A 202 10.30 -21.06 -9.37
C ASP A 202 9.54 -22.34 -8.98
N GLN A 203 8.95 -22.38 -7.79
CA GLN A 203 8.32 -23.60 -7.24
C GLN A 203 6.80 -23.59 -7.32
N VAL A 204 6.23 -22.79 -8.23
CA VAL A 204 4.78 -22.72 -8.38
C VAL A 204 4.26 -23.99 -9.06
N PRO A 205 3.23 -24.67 -8.49
CA PRO A 205 2.56 -25.77 -9.15
C PRO A 205 1.98 -25.35 -10.50
N THR A 206 2.00 -26.22 -11.48
CA THR A 206 1.34 -26.01 -12.77
C THR A 206 -0.10 -26.52 -12.72
N GLY A 207 -1.01 -25.80 -13.37
CA GLY A 207 -2.44 -26.14 -13.46
C GLY A 207 -3.33 -25.48 -12.41
N THR A 208 -4.55 -25.98 -12.27
CA THR A 208 -5.54 -25.48 -11.31
C THR A 208 -5.39 -26.22 -9.98
N HIS A 209 -5.35 -25.48 -8.87
CA HIS A 209 -5.11 -26.06 -7.54
C HIS A 209 -6.09 -25.51 -6.51
N SER A 210 -6.52 -26.38 -5.58
CA SER A 210 -7.36 -25.99 -4.44
C SER A 210 -6.58 -25.40 -3.26
N SER A 211 -5.23 -25.40 -3.33
CA SER A 211 -4.34 -24.86 -2.30
C SER A 211 -3.29 -23.93 -2.91
N ALA A 212 -2.82 -22.99 -2.11
CA ALA A 212 -1.82 -22.00 -2.52
C ALA A 212 -0.48 -22.61 -2.98
N GLY A 213 -0.10 -23.75 -2.43
CA GLY A 213 1.20 -24.37 -2.71
C GLY A 213 2.39 -23.53 -2.21
N PRO A 214 3.63 -23.97 -2.47
CA PRO A 214 4.81 -23.13 -2.32
C PRO A 214 4.85 -22.08 -3.43
N GLY A 215 5.49 -20.95 -3.21
CA GLY A 215 5.63 -19.90 -4.23
C GLY A 215 5.02 -18.57 -3.77
N GLU A 216 5.49 -18.14 -2.59
CA GLU A 216 5.04 -16.93 -1.93
C GLU A 216 5.41 -15.69 -2.76
N ILE A 217 4.47 -15.24 -3.59
CA ILE A 217 4.52 -13.98 -4.34
C ILE A 217 3.11 -13.39 -4.38
N GLU A 218 2.97 -12.08 -4.14
CA GLU A 218 1.70 -11.37 -4.19
C GLU A 218 1.88 -9.86 -4.33
N ALA A 219 0.78 -9.11 -4.28
CA ALA A 219 0.78 -7.66 -4.26
C ALA A 219 1.54 -7.01 -5.42
N PRO A 220 1.17 -7.27 -6.68
CA PRO A 220 1.79 -6.59 -7.81
C PRO A 220 1.43 -5.11 -7.80
N PHE A 221 2.42 -4.26 -8.03
CA PHE A 221 2.20 -2.84 -8.31
C PHE A 221 3.15 -2.37 -9.42
N ILE A 222 2.62 -1.64 -10.41
CA ILE A 222 3.42 -1.20 -11.55
C ILE A 222 3.54 0.32 -11.54
N LEU A 223 4.79 0.82 -11.59
CA LEU A 223 5.11 2.24 -11.75
C LEU A 223 5.78 2.47 -13.10
N LYS A 224 5.29 3.43 -13.89
CA LYS A 224 5.97 3.91 -15.11
C LYS A 224 7.00 4.97 -14.73
N LYS A 225 8.25 4.78 -15.13
CA LYS A 225 9.33 5.77 -14.96
C LYS A 225 10.28 5.76 -16.14
N GLY A 226 10.43 6.93 -16.76
CA GLY A 226 11.21 7.03 -18.01
C GLY A 226 10.66 6.05 -19.05
N ASP A 227 11.56 5.26 -19.65
CA ASP A 227 11.21 4.28 -20.69
C ASP A 227 10.69 2.94 -20.16
N TYR A 228 10.60 2.74 -18.82
CA TYR A 228 10.31 1.44 -18.24
C TYR A 228 9.07 1.43 -17.38
N TYR A 229 8.40 0.29 -17.35
CA TYR A 229 7.44 -0.12 -16.34
C TYR A 229 8.19 -0.96 -15.30
N TYR A 230 8.04 -0.62 -14.02
CA TYR A 230 8.66 -1.33 -12.90
C TYR A 230 7.59 -2.09 -12.16
N LEU A 231 7.68 -3.42 -12.15
CA LEU A 231 6.83 -4.31 -11.39
C LEU A 231 7.44 -4.53 -10.02
N PHE A 232 6.79 -4.02 -8.99
CA PHE A 232 7.06 -4.34 -7.60
C PHE A 232 6.19 -5.53 -7.21
N ALA A 233 6.73 -6.45 -6.43
CA ALA A 233 6.01 -7.58 -5.89
C ALA A 233 6.53 -7.93 -4.50
N SER A 234 5.68 -8.52 -3.69
CA SER A 234 6.05 -9.01 -2.37
C SER A 234 6.35 -10.50 -2.41
N TRP A 235 7.48 -10.90 -1.84
CA TRP A 235 7.88 -12.28 -1.66
C TRP A 235 7.87 -12.65 -0.18
N GLY A 236 7.66 -13.94 0.12
CA GLY A 236 7.60 -14.47 1.46
C GLY A 236 6.21 -14.35 2.09
N LEU A 237 6.15 -14.51 3.39
CA LEU A 237 4.90 -14.61 4.16
C LEU A 237 4.65 -13.33 4.94
N CYS A 238 3.51 -12.68 4.73
CA CYS A 238 2.94 -11.68 5.63
C CYS A 238 2.25 -12.34 6.84
N CYS A 239 1.71 -11.53 7.73
CA CYS A 239 0.66 -11.93 8.68
C CYS A 239 1.07 -13.01 9.68
N LYS A 240 2.38 -13.14 9.97
CA LYS A 240 2.98 -14.13 10.88
C LYS A 240 3.67 -13.49 12.09
N GLY A 241 3.46 -12.18 12.34
CA GLY A 241 4.15 -11.46 13.41
C GLY A 241 5.67 -11.60 13.28
N ALA A 242 6.34 -12.08 14.32
CA ALA A 242 7.80 -12.32 14.35
C ALA A 242 8.31 -13.25 13.23
N ASN A 243 7.47 -14.12 12.72
CA ASN A 243 7.82 -15.10 11.69
C ASN A 243 7.48 -14.63 10.26
N SER A 244 7.10 -13.37 10.10
CA SER A 244 6.88 -12.78 8.78
C SER A 244 8.20 -12.66 8.03
N THR A 245 8.23 -13.17 6.80
CA THR A 245 9.40 -13.15 5.91
C THR A 245 9.20 -12.21 4.72
N TYR A 246 8.12 -11.46 4.73
CA TYR A 246 7.67 -10.56 3.67
C TYR A 246 8.74 -9.53 3.33
N HIS A 247 9.00 -9.33 2.04
CA HIS A 247 9.96 -8.37 1.52
C HIS A 247 9.64 -8.02 0.07
N LEU A 248 10.15 -6.89 -0.41
CA LEU A 248 9.86 -6.40 -1.75
C LEU A 248 10.98 -6.74 -2.73
N VAL A 249 10.56 -7.16 -3.92
CA VAL A 249 11.38 -7.34 -5.10
C VAL A 249 10.88 -6.47 -6.25
N VAL A 250 11.75 -6.24 -7.24
CA VAL A 250 11.43 -5.43 -8.42
C VAL A 250 12.04 -6.03 -9.68
N GLY A 251 11.30 -5.91 -10.78
CA GLY A 251 11.76 -6.10 -12.13
C GLY A 251 11.25 -4.99 -13.04
N ARG A 252 11.78 -4.88 -14.26
CA ARG A 252 11.35 -3.85 -15.23
C ARG A 252 11.13 -4.41 -16.63
N ALA A 253 10.25 -3.74 -17.38
CA ALA A 253 9.90 -4.06 -18.75
C ALA A 253 9.76 -2.80 -19.60
N LYS A 254 9.88 -2.92 -20.92
CA LYS A 254 9.54 -1.83 -21.87
C LYS A 254 8.03 -1.73 -22.12
N ASN A 255 7.31 -2.83 -21.97
CA ASN A 255 5.87 -2.91 -22.16
C ASN A 255 5.18 -3.20 -20.81
N VAL A 256 3.99 -2.67 -20.63
CA VAL A 256 3.19 -2.86 -19.41
C VAL A 256 2.86 -4.33 -19.14
N THR A 257 2.77 -5.15 -20.18
CA THR A 257 2.52 -6.59 -20.11
C THR A 257 3.79 -7.45 -19.93
N GLY A 258 4.98 -6.81 -19.84
CA GLY A 258 6.26 -7.49 -19.71
C GLY A 258 6.96 -7.79 -21.05
N PRO A 259 7.93 -8.76 -21.11
CA PRO A 259 8.42 -9.49 -19.93
C PRO A 259 9.15 -8.60 -18.93
N TYR A 260 8.89 -8.78 -17.65
CA TYR A 260 9.62 -8.10 -16.59
C TYR A 260 10.89 -8.87 -16.22
N VAL A 261 12.03 -8.21 -16.28
CA VAL A 261 13.32 -8.83 -15.93
C VAL A 261 13.93 -8.12 -14.73
N ASP A 262 14.67 -8.87 -13.92
CA ASP A 262 15.43 -8.34 -12.80
C ASP A 262 16.78 -7.73 -13.24
N ARG A 263 17.61 -7.25 -12.30
CA ARG A 263 18.92 -6.66 -12.60
C ARG A 263 19.89 -7.63 -13.28
N ALA A 264 19.73 -8.94 -13.03
CA ALA A 264 20.53 -9.97 -13.64
C ALA A 264 20.02 -10.40 -15.03
N GLY A 265 18.88 -9.83 -15.48
CA GLY A 265 18.23 -10.18 -16.74
C GLY A 265 17.34 -11.42 -16.66
N LYS A 266 17.09 -11.96 -15.45
CA LYS A 266 16.21 -13.13 -15.27
C LYS A 266 14.75 -12.68 -15.32
N ASP A 267 13.90 -13.36 -16.10
CA ASP A 267 12.47 -13.10 -16.20
C ASP A 267 11.78 -13.38 -14.85
N MET A 268 10.90 -12.47 -14.43
CA MET A 268 10.10 -12.64 -13.21
C MET A 268 9.11 -13.80 -13.32
N ASN A 269 8.72 -14.21 -14.53
CA ASN A 269 7.97 -15.45 -14.75
C ASN A 269 8.80 -16.72 -14.58
N GLU A 270 10.11 -16.59 -14.44
CA GLU A 270 11.06 -17.68 -14.20
C GLU A 270 11.72 -17.55 -12.83
N GLY A 271 11.05 -16.87 -11.89
CA GLY A 271 11.53 -16.65 -10.53
C GLY A 271 12.57 -15.55 -10.41
N GLY A 272 12.71 -14.67 -11.42
CA GLY A 272 13.49 -13.44 -11.32
C GLY A 272 12.85 -12.44 -10.36
N GLY A 273 13.67 -11.50 -9.86
CA GLY A 273 13.25 -10.43 -8.98
C GLY A 273 14.43 -9.92 -8.14
N SER A 274 14.80 -8.65 -8.35
CA SER A 274 15.86 -8.01 -7.55
C SER A 274 15.32 -7.56 -6.21
N LEU A 275 15.99 -7.92 -5.11
CA LEU A 275 15.63 -7.43 -3.78
C LEU A 275 15.67 -5.89 -3.75
N LEU A 276 14.57 -5.27 -3.35
CA LEU A 276 14.46 -3.84 -3.15
C LEU A 276 14.64 -3.46 -1.67
N ILE A 277 13.87 -4.08 -0.78
CA ILE A 277 13.93 -3.84 0.67
C ILE A 277 13.35 -5.03 1.43
N LYS A 278 13.96 -5.43 2.55
CA LYS A 278 13.49 -6.53 3.39
C LYS A 278 13.31 -6.21 4.88
N GLY A 279 13.67 -4.99 5.27
CA GLY A 279 13.60 -4.58 6.67
C GLY A 279 14.80 -4.97 7.53
N ASN A 280 14.66 -4.72 8.83
CA ASN A 280 15.74 -4.84 9.81
C ASN A 280 15.21 -5.41 11.14
N LYS A 281 16.03 -5.32 12.23
CA LYS A 281 15.63 -5.84 13.54
C LYS A 281 14.41 -5.16 14.16
N LYS A 282 14.13 -3.91 13.79
CA LYS A 282 13.00 -3.12 14.31
C LYS A 282 11.75 -3.26 13.44
N TRP A 283 11.93 -3.41 12.14
CA TRP A 283 10.88 -3.48 11.14
C TRP A 283 11.00 -4.77 10.36
N VAL A 284 10.00 -5.63 10.46
CA VAL A 284 9.96 -6.92 9.77
C VAL A 284 8.70 -7.01 8.90
N GLY A 285 8.66 -7.98 7.99
CA GLY A 285 7.48 -8.25 7.18
C GLY A 285 7.05 -7.06 6.32
N LEU A 286 8.01 -6.37 5.70
CA LEU A 286 7.75 -5.24 4.82
C LEU A 286 7.18 -5.70 3.50
N GLY A 287 6.05 -5.14 3.11
CA GLY A 287 5.48 -5.54 1.82
C GLY A 287 4.16 -4.86 1.50
N HIS A 288 3.52 -5.42 0.49
CA HIS A 288 2.28 -4.94 -0.11
C HIS A 288 2.34 -3.45 -0.38
N ASN A 289 3.20 -3.10 -1.34
CA ASN A 289 3.46 -1.70 -1.64
C ASN A 289 2.55 -1.15 -2.73
N SER A 290 2.40 0.17 -2.67
CA SER A 290 2.07 1.02 -3.80
C SER A 290 3.23 1.99 -4.08
N ALA A 291 3.33 2.52 -5.29
CA ALA A 291 4.41 3.41 -5.70
C ALA A 291 3.88 4.57 -6.55
N TYR A 292 4.37 5.77 -6.31
CA TYR A 292 3.81 6.98 -6.90
C TYR A 292 4.88 8.01 -7.25
N SER A 293 4.60 8.78 -8.31
CA SER A 293 5.35 9.99 -8.66
C SER A 293 4.49 11.21 -8.37
N TRP A 294 4.87 12.00 -7.35
CA TRP A 294 4.17 13.24 -6.99
C TRP A 294 5.16 14.39 -6.79
N ASP A 295 4.84 15.53 -7.33
CA ASP A 295 5.62 16.76 -7.14
C ASP A 295 7.12 16.57 -7.46
N GLY A 296 7.43 15.79 -8.51
CA GLY A 296 8.80 15.50 -8.95
C GLY A 296 9.59 14.50 -8.08
N LYS A 297 8.93 13.86 -7.15
CA LYS A 297 9.52 12.82 -6.27
C LYS A 297 8.77 11.52 -6.41
N ASP A 298 9.50 10.42 -6.21
CA ASP A 298 8.94 9.08 -6.27
C ASP A 298 8.89 8.48 -4.86
N TYR A 299 7.77 7.84 -4.54
CA TYR A 299 7.48 7.33 -3.21
C TYR A 299 7.10 5.85 -3.28
N LEU A 300 7.59 5.10 -2.31
CA LEU A 300 7.16 3.74 -1.99
C LEU A 300 6.31 3.80 -0.72
N VAL A 301 5.07 3.34 -0.80
CA VAL A 301 4.13 3.28 0.32
C VAL A 301 3.88 1.82 0.64
N LEU A 302 4.08 1.40 1.88
CA LEU A 302 3.97 -0.01 2.28
C LEU A 302 3.62 -0.13 3.76
N HIS A 303 3.29 -1.34 4.21
CA HIS A 303 3.26 -1.63 5.63
C HIS A 303 4.55 -2.32 6.09
N ALA A 304 4.85 -2.18 7.38
CA ALA A 304 5.91 -2.90 8.07
C ALA A 304 5.48 -3.22 9.50
N TYR A 305 5.85 -4.40 10.02
CA TYR A 305 5.53 -4.78 11.39
C TYR A 305 6.57 -4.25 12.36
N GLU A 306 6.14 -3.49 13.37
CA GLU A 306 7.03 -2.94 14.39
C GLU A 306 7.29 -3.97 15.51
N THR A 307 8.53 -4.41 15.65
CA THR A 307 8.88 -5.45 16.65
C THR A 307 8.64 -5.00 18.09
N ALA A 308 8.81 -3.70 18.38
CA ALA A 308 8.60 -3.13 19.69
C ALA A 308 7.12 -2.91 20.05
N ASP A 309 6.19 -2.99 19.07
CA ASP A 309 4.75 -2.81 19.26
C ASP A 309 3.97 -4.08 18.89
N ASN A 310 4.37 -5.23 19.42
CA ASN A 310 3.76 -6.54 19.18
C ASN A 310 3.53 -6.86 17.70
N TYR A 311 4.45 -6.44 16.85
CA TYR A 311 4.37 -6.64 15.41
C TYR A 311 3.11 -6.02 14.78
N LEU A 312 2.59 -4.92 15.33
CA LEU A 312 1.55 -4.14 14.67
C LEU A 312 2.09 -3.55 13.37
N GLN A 313 1.26 -3.62 12.35
CA GLN A 313 1.57 -3.07 11.03
C GLN A 313 1.48 -1.55 11.01
N LYS A 314 2.53 -0.90 10.53
CA LYS A 314 2.63 0.56 10.48
C LYS A 314 2.82 1.03 9.04
N LEU A 315 2.20 2.17 8.73
CA LEU A 315 2.43 2.86 7.46
C LEU A 315 3.89 3.28 7.31
N LYS A 316 4.47 3.02 6.16
CA LYS A 316 5.76 3.56 5.71
C LYS A 316 5.59 4.28 4.38
N ILE A 317 6.15 5.49 4.30
CA ILE A 317 6.24 6.27 3.08
C ILE A 317 7.72 6.60 2.91
N LEU A 318 8.38 5.92 1.97
CA LEU A 318 9.81 5.99 1.72
C LEU A 318 10.06 6.68 0.37
N ASN A 319 11.23 7.32 0.22
CA ASN A 319 11.59 7.87 -1.08
C ASN A 319 12.18 6.76 -1.97
N ILE A 320 11.80 6.76 -3.24
CA ILE A 320 12.48 5.99 -4.27
C ILE A 320 13.53 6.89 -4.91
N HIS A 321 14.78 6.46 -4.88
CA HIS A 321 15.88 7.05 -5.64
C HIS A 321 16.18 6.16 -6.84
N TRP A 322 16.85 6.71 -7.84
CA TRP A 322 17.16 5.97 -9.06
C TRP A 322 18.69 5.98 -9.25
N ASP A 323 19.26 4.81 -9.50
CA ASP A 323 20.66 4.72 -9.84
C ASP A 323 20.94 5.14 -11.31
N GLN A 324 22.20 5.12 -11.70
CA GLN A 324 22.62 5.51 -13.05
C GLN A 324 22.08 4.58 -14.16
N GLU A 325 21.73 3.33 -13.81
CA GLU A 325 21.14 2.37 -14.73
C GLU A 325 19.60 2.43 -14.76
N GLY A 326 19.03 3.35 -13.98
CA GLY A 326 17.58 3.55 -13.84
C GLY A 326 16.87 2.49 -12.98
N TRP A 327 17.57 1.86 -12.03
CA TRP A 327 16.91 0.97 -11.06
C TRP A 327 16.51 1.71 -9.78
N PRO A 328 15.36 1.34 -9.17
CA PRO A 328 14.93 1.95 -7.92
C PRO A 328 15.81 1.51 -6.75
N LEU A 329 16.10 2.47 -5.87
CA LEU A 329 16.81 2.30 -4.60
C LEU A 329 15.98 2.88 -3.48
N VAL A 330 15.92 2.20 -2.35
CA VAL A 330 15.26 2.64 -1.12
C VAL A 330 16.24 2.54 0.04
N ASP A 331 16.38 3.60 0.83
CA ASP A 331 17.24 3.57 2.03
C ASP A 331 16.46 2.99 3.23
N GLU A 332 16.91 1.83 3.73
CA GLU A 332 16.31 1.20 4.93
C GLU A 332 16.33 2.11 6.17
N LYS A 333 17.23 3.09 6.24
CA LYS A 333 17.26 4.07 7.35
C LYS A 333 16.01 4.95 7.36
N GLU A 334 15.34 5.12 6.23
CA GLU A 334 14.08 5.85 6.17
C GLU A 334 12.93 5.15 6.90
N LEU A 335 13.03 3.85 7.16
CA LEU A 335 12.06 3.12 7.98
C LEU A 335 11.92 3.72 9.38
N ASP A 336 13.00 4.28 9.92
CA ASP A 336 13.04 4.95 11.24
C ASP A 336 12.75 6.45 11.16
N SER A 337 12.97 7.09 10.01
CA SER A 337 12.93 8.55 9.85
C SER A 337 11.51 9.14 9.84
N TYR A 338 10.46 8.33 9.70
CA TYR A 338 9.07 8.79 9.74
C TYR A 338 8.72 9.53 11.05
N GLN A 339 9.45 9.23 12.13
CA GLN A 339 9.31 9.90 13.43
C GLN A 339 10.09 11.22 13.53
N SER A 340 11.14 11.42 12.73
CA SER A 340 12.11 12.52 12.89
C SER A 340 11.82 13.75 12.00
N ARG A 341 10.95 13.67 11.01
CA ARG A 341 10.68 14.79 10.08
C ARG A 341 9.96 16.00 10.72
N ARG A 342 9.66 15.96 12.03
CA ARG A 342 9.05 17.06 12.78
C ARG A 342 10.03 18.06 13.40
N GLN A 343 11.35 17.90 13.21
CA GLN A 343 12.35 18.76 13.86
C GLN A 343 13.10 19.70 12.91
N LYS A 344 12.49 20.11 11.79
CA LYS A 344 13.07 21.22 11.01
C LYS A 344 12.02 22.22 10.62
#